data_e536e8511c6bbcdaf944e7963ea58619
#
_entry.id   e536e8511c6bbcdaf944e7963ea58619
#
_cell.length_a   1.000
_cell.length_b   1.000
_cell.length_c   1.000
_cell.angle_alpha   90.00
_cell.angle_beta   90.00
_cell.angle_gamma   90.00
#
_symmetry.space_group_name_H-M   'P 1'
#
loop_
_entity.id
_entity.type
_entity.pdbx_description
1 polymer ?
#
loop_
_entity_poly.entity_id
_entity_poly.type
_entity_poly.pdbx_seq_one_letter_code
_entity_poly.pdbx_strand_id
1 'polypeptide(L)'
;MPQDQRQREHVASMKLIPVPGLIKDRRLVFCDDSIVRGTQLGKQALKLYLLGCKETHMRIACPPLVYPCKFINFSRSKSEYDLITRRYIREREGENADIEKYTDPDNEAYKGMVEYIRKNLNLTTLAFQRIDDLIHAIGLPEDQLCTYCWSGKDYAETGDCYHCPCEECQKARESKKD
;
A
#
# COMPACT_ATOMS: atom_id res chain seq x y z
N MET A 1 -4.93 1.28 -21.11
CA MET A 1 -4.67 0.02 -20.38
C MET A 1 -5.52 -1.08 -20.97
N PRO A 2 -5.00 -2.30 -21.17
CA PRO A 2 -5.78 -3.41 -21.71
C PRO A 2 -6.99 -3.73 -20.85
N GLN A 3 -8.14 -3.97 -21.47
CA GLN A 3 -9.40 -4.24 -20.76
C GLN A 3 -9.49 -5.68 -20.24
N ASP A 4 -8.75 -6.62 -20.85
CA ASP A 4 -8.73 -8.03 -20.46
C ASP A 4 -7.74 -8.30 -19.32
N GLN A 5 -8.18 -9.06 -18.31
CA GLN A 5 -7.39 -9.46 -17.14
C GLN A 5 -6.13 -10.24 -17.55
N ARG A 6 -6.24 -11.14 -18.55
CA ARG A 6 -5.09 -11.92 -19.07
C ARG A 6 -4.04 -11.04 -19.72
N GLN A 7 -4.46 -10.03 -20.48
CA GLN A 7 -3.53 -9.07 -21.09
C GLN A 7 -2.84 -8.21 -20.05
N ARG A 8 -3.56 -7.79 -19.00
CA ARG A 8 -2.97 -7.06 -17.87
C ARG A 8 -1.93 -7.89 -17.12
N GLU A 9 -2.22 -9.16 -16.85
CA GLU A 9 -1.27 -10.10 -16.23
C GLU A 9 -0.04 -10.35 -17.12
N HIS A 10 -0.24 -10.46 -18.43
CA HIS A 10 0.85 -10.64 -19.39
C HIS A 10 1.75 -9.40 -19.44
N VAL A 11 1.19 -8.21 -19.60
CA VAL A 11 1.94 -6.93 -19.59
C VAL A 11 2.67 -6.73 -18.25
N ALA A 12 2.04 -7.04 -17.13
CA ALA A 12 2.68 -6.95 -15.81
C ALA A 12 3.83 -7.96 -15.66
N SER A 13 3.71 -9.16 -16.25
CA SER A 13 4.80 -10.16 -16.23
C SER A 13 6.01 -9.75 -17.09
N MET A 14 5.83 -8.86 -18.05
CA MET A 14 6.89 -8.34 -18.91
C MET A 14 7.68 -7.18 -18.28
N LYS A 15 7.14 -6.54 -17.22
CA LYS A 15 7.82 -5.42 -16.55
C LYS A 15 9.06 -5.83 -15.77
N LEU A 16 9.17 -7.09 -15.37
CA LEU A 16 10.29 -7.63 -14.61
C LEU A 16 10.77 -8.90 -15.29
N ILE A 17 11.86 -8.79 -16.05
CA ILE A 17 12.54 -9.92 -16.66
C ILE A 17 13.72 -10.27 -15.76
N PRO A 18 13.63 -11.34 -14.97
CA PRO A 18 14.72 -11.75 -14.11
C PRO A 18 15.88 -12.33 -14.93
N VAL A 19 17.09 -11.90 -14.62
CA VAL A 19 18.33 -12.43 -15.24
C VAL A 19 18.90 -13.50 -14.30
N PRO A 20 18.85 -14.80 -14.64
CA PRO A 20 19.22 -15.89 -13.73
C PRO A 20 20.64 -15.76 -13.14
N GLY A 21 21.62 -15.33 -13.94
CA GLY A 21 23.00 -15.15 -13.50
C GLY A 21 23.20 -14.05 -12.44
N LEU A 22 22.26 -13.09 -12.33
CA LEU A 22 22.27 -12.03 -11.31
C LEU A 22 21.49 -12.40 -10.07
N ILE A 23 20.67 -13.46 -10.11
CA ILE A 23 19.72 -13.85 -9.07
C ILE A 23 20.20 -15.05 -8.27
N LYS A 24 20.75 -16.04 -8.97
CA LYS A 24 21.18 -17.30 -8.36
C LYS A 24 22.16 -17.03 -7.21
N ASP A 25 21.88 -17.65 -6.06
CA ASP A 25 22.65 -17.56 -4.82
C ASP A 25 22.73 -16.17 -4.19
N ARG A 26 21.91 -15.22 -4.64
CA ARG A 26 21.88 -13.84 -4.12
C ARG A 26 20.76 -13.61 -3.10
N ARG A 27 20.99 -12.62 -2.25
CA ARG A 27 19.97 -11.97 -1.43
C ARG A 27 19.56 -10.69 -2.13
N LEU A 28 18.27 -10.52 -2.36
CA LEU A 28 17.73 -9.40 -3.16
C LEU A 28 16.92 -8.46 -2.28
N VAL A 29 17.15 -7.17 -2.44
CA VAL A 29 16.32 -6.12 -1.85
C VAL A 29 15.55 -5.44 -2.97
N PHE A 30 14.23 -5.31 -2.77
CA PHE A 30 13.32 -4.61 -3.67
C PHE A 30 12.74 -3.40 -2.94
N CYS A 31 12.65 -2.29 -3.66
CA CYS A 31 11.91 -1.12 -3.24
C CYS A 31 10.71 -0.94 -4.16
N ASP A 32 9.54 -0.67 -3.60
CA ASP A 32 8.32 -0.39 -4.35
C ASP A 32 7.57 0.78 -3.68
N ASP A 33 6.68 1.43 -4.41
CA ASP A 33 5.91 2.56 -3.90
C ASP A 33 4.82 2.11 -2.92
N SER A 34 4.06 1.05 -3.25
CA SER A 34 2.94 0.57 -2.43
C SER A 34 2.59 -0.89 -2.68
N ILE A 35 1.92 -1.53 -1.70
CA ILE A 35 1.28 -2.83 -1.87
C ILE A 35 -0.23 -2.65 -1.76
N VAL A 36 -0.95 -2.87 -2.87
CA VAL A 36 -2.42 -2.83 -2.90
C VAL A 36 -2.99 -4.24 -2.69
N ARG A 37 -2.93 -5.09 -3.71
CA ARG A 37 -3.48 -6.45 -3.70
C ARG A 37 -2.46 -7.55 -3.40
N GLY A 38 -1.19 -7.28 -3.67
CA GLY A 38 -0.06 -8.19 -3.44
C GLY A 38 0.04 -9.38 -4.42
N THR A 39 -0.99 -9.66 -5.23
CA THR A 39 -1.05 -10.88 -6.06
C THR A 39 0.08 -11.01 -7.08
N GLN A 40 0.48 -9.92 -7.72
CA GLN A 40 1.58 -9.93 -8.70
C GLN A 40 2.93 -10.07 -8.01
N LEU A 41 3.14 -9.35 -6.91
CA LEU A 41 4.37 -9.35 -6.15
C LEU A 41 4.69 -10.74 -5.59
N GLY A 42 3.69 -11.44 -5.03
CA GLY A 42 3.86 -12.81 -4.54
C GLY A 42 4.27 -13.79 -5.65
N LYS A 43 3.67 -13.69 -6.86
CA LYS A 43 4.07 -14.50 -8.02
C LYS A 43 5.50 -14.20 -8.48
N GLN A 44 5.93 -12.93 -8.40
CA GLN A 44 7.29 -12.53 -8.75
C GLN A 44 8.30 -13.07 -7.74
N ALA A 45 8.03 -12.96 -6.44
CA ALA A 45 8.89 -13.50 -5.39
C ALA A 45 9.13 -15.01 -5.59
N LEU A 46 8.05 -15.77 -5.87
CA LEU A 46 8.17 -17.20 -6.16
C LEU A 46 9.08 -17.49 -7.37
N LYS A 47 8.96 -16.71 -8.46
CA LYS A 47 9.84 -16.87 -9.63
C LYS A 47 11.30 -16.65 -9.28
N LEU A 48 11.61 -15.70 -8.38
CA LEU A 48 12.98 -15.44 -7.95
C LEU A 48 13.56 -16.62 -7.16
N TYR A 49 12.76 -17.22 -6.28
CA TYR A 49 13.19 -18.44 -5.56
C TYR A 49 13.41 -19.63 -6.52
N LEU A 50 12.55 -19.80 -7.53
CA LEU A 50 12.76 -20.83 -8.57
C LEU A 50 14.04 -20.62 -9.38
N LEU A 51 14.53 -19.37 -9.49
CA LEU A 51 15.80 -19.03 -10.12
C LEU A 51 17.00 -19.12 -9.16
N GLY A 52 16.79 -19.62 -7.95
CA GLY A 52 17.85 -19.86 -6.96
C GLY A 52 18.18 -18.65 -6.09
N CYS A 53 17.29 -17.66 -5.97
CA CYS A 53 17.44 -16.59 -5.00
C CYS A 53 17.41 -17.16 -3.57
N LYS A 54 18.32 -16.72 -2.70
CA LYS A 54 18.37 -17.16 -1.29
C LYS A 54 17.38 -16.43 -0.41
N GLU A 55 17.25 -15.13 -0.58
CA GLU A 55 16.41 -14.27 0.25
C GLU A 55 15.83 -13.13 -0.59
N THR A 56 14.57 -12.77 -0.29
CA THR A 56 13.89 -11.61 -0.87
C THR A 56 13.46 -10.67 0.24
N HIS A 57 13.93 -9.45 0.20
CA HIS A 57 13.62 -8.41 1.16
C HIS A 57 12.86 -7.28 0.45
N MET A 58 11.72 -6.85 1.01
CA MET A 58 10.92 -5.79 0.43
C MET A 58 10.90 -4.56 1.34
N ARG A 59 11.05 -3.39 0.74
CA ARG A 59 10.94 -2.09 1.41
C ARG A 59 9.95 -1.24 0.63
N ILE A 60 8.88 -0.84 1.29
CA ILE A 60 7.78 -0.07 0.70
C ILE A 60 7.91 1.37 1.14
N ALA A 61 7.86 2.29 0.15
CA ALA A 61 8.09 3.72 0.37
C ALA A 61 6.91 4.45 1.03
N CYS A 62 5.78 3.77 1.27
CA CYS A 62 4.65 4.34 2.01
C CYS A 62 4.19 3.38 3.12
N PRO A 63 3.35 3.84 4.08
CA PRO A 63 2.67 2.98 5.03
C PRO A 63 1.71 1.98 4.35
N PRO A 64 1.26 0.91 5.03
CA PRO A 64 0.24 0.02 4.50
C PRO A 64 -1.04 0.78 4.15
N LEU A 65 -1.61 0.49 2.97
CA LEU A 65 -2.89 1.05 2.56
C LEU A 65 -4.01 0.36 3.34
N VAL A 66 -4.58 1.03 4.33
CA VAL A 66 -5.63 0.49 5.21
C VAL A 66 -7.01 0.98 4.79
N TYR A 67 -7.07 2.16 4.18
CA TYR A 67 -8.30 2.74 3.65
C TYR A 67 -8.25 2.83 2.12
N PRO A 68 -9.36 2.52 1.41
CA PRO A 68 -9.42 2.66 -0.03
C PRO A 68 -9.38 4.14 -0.41
N CYS A 69 -8.56 4.50 -1.41
CA CYS A 69 -8.47 5.89 -1.86
C CYS A 69 -9.79 6.37 -2.44
N LYS A 70 -10.24 7.54 -2.04
CA LYS A 70 -11.45 8.19 -2.56
C LYS A 70 -11.24 8.77 -3.98
N PHE A 71 -10.00 9.07 -4.35
CA PHE A 71 -9.67 9.87 -5.53
C PHE A 71 -8.97 9.10 -6.64
N ILE A 72 -8.11 8.13 -6.32
CA ILE A 72 -7.25 7.44 -7.30
C ILE A 72 -7.79 6.05 -7.61
N ASN A 73 -8.10 5.80 -8.89
CA ASN A 73 -8.78 4.59 -9.33
C ASN A 73 -8.00 3.27 -9.13
N PHE A 74 -6.68 3.28 -8.98
CA PHE A 74 -5.91 2.04 -8.82
C PHE A 74 -6.06 1.41 -7.44
N SER A 75 -6.27 2.22 -6.40
CA SER A 75 -6.64 1.77 -5.06
C SER A 75 -8.15 1.86 -4.81
N ARG A 76 -8.90 2.49 -5.73
CA ARG A 76 -10.35 2.49 -5.76
C ARG A 76 -10.83 1.12 -6.24
N SER A 77 -11.03 0.24 -5.33
CA SER A 77 -11.56 -1.08 -5.61
C SER A 77 -13.08 -1.05 -5.62
N LYS A 78 -13.69 -2.01 -6.31
CA LYS A 78 -15.14 -2.23 -6.22
C LYS A 78 -15.56 -2.68 -4.82
N SER A 79 -14.59 -3.11 -4.01
CA SER A 79 -14.73 -3.50 -2.63
C SER A 79 -13.44 -3.12 -1.88
N GLU A 80 -13.56 -2.62 -0.65
CA GLU A 80 -12.42 -2.35 0.24
C GLU A 80 -11.57 -3.61 0.52
N TYR A 81 -12.16 -4.81 0.35
CA TYR A 81 -11.50 -6.10 0.49
C TYR A 81 -10.53 -6.46 -0.65
N ASP A 82 -10.40 -5.61 -1.66
CA ASP A 82 -9.34 -5.73 -2.64
C ASP A 82 -7.96 -5.37 -2.04
N LEU A 83 -7.93 -4.57 -0.97
CA LEU A 83 -6.70 -4.30 -0.22
C LEU A 83 -6.27 -5.55 0.55
N ILE A 84 -4.99 -5.93 0.43
CA ILE A 84 -4.44 -7.08 1.16
C ILE A 84 -4.55 -6.91 2.68
N THR A 85 -4.43 -5.69 3.17
CA THR A 85 -4.60 -5.27 4.56
C THR A 85 -6.02 -5.54 5.05
N ARG A 86 -7.03 -5.08 4.29
CA ARG A 86 -8.45 -5.24 4.65
C ARG A 86 -8.91 -6.69 4.61
N ARG A 87 -8.35 -7.51 3.72
CA ARG A 87 -8.59 -8.97 3.73
C ARG A 87 -8.13 -9.59 5.04
N TYR A 88 -6.90 -9.28 5.47
CA TYR A 88 -6.38 -9.75 6.76
C TYR A 88 -7.26 -9.33 7.94
N ILE A 89 -7.61 -8.05 8.00
CA ILE A 89 -8.42 -7.50 9.09
C ILE A 89 -9.77 -8.23 9.16
N ARG A 90 -10.44 -8.39 8.02
CA ARG A 90 -11.72 -9.10 7.94
C ARG A 90 -11.62 -10.57 8.34
N GLU A 91 -10.60 -11.28 7.87
CA GLU A 91 -10.37 -12.69 8.22
C GLU A 91 -10.13 -12.88 9.72
N ARG A 92 -9.51 -11.89 10.38
CA ARG A 92 -9.15 -11.98 11.79
C ARG A 92 -10.24 -11.48 12.74
N GLU A 93 -10.92 -10.40 12.41
CA GLU A 93 -11.83 -9.68 13.34
C GLU A 93 -13.24 -9.46 12.78
N GLY A 94 -13.49 -9.80 11.52
CA GLY A 94 -14.78 -9.60 10.88
C GLY A 94 -14.97 -8.18 10.33
N GLU A 95 -16.25 -7.82 10.10
CA GLU A 95 -16.61 -6.57 9.42
C GLU A 95 -16.60 -5.33 10.35
N ASN A 96 -16.75 -5.55 11.65
CA ASN A 96 -16.80 -4.48 12.66
C ASN A 96 -15.45 -4.25 13.36
N ALA A 97 -14.35 -4.58 12.69
CA ALA A 97 -13.02 -4.43 13.25
C ALA A 97 -12.68 -2.95 13.50
N ASP A 98 -11.97 -2.70 14.60
CA ASP A 98 -11.31 -1.41 14.81
C ASP A 98 -10.11 -1.28 13.87
N ILE A 99 -10.25 -0.43 12.86
CA ILE A 99 -9.25 -0.25 11.80
C ILE A 99 -8.08 0.61 12.27
N GLU A 100 -8.30 1.53 13.17
CA GLU A 100 -7.30 2.52 13.60
C GLU A 100 -6.03 1.86 14.18
N LYS A 101 -6.18 0.78 14.95
CA LYS A 101 -5.03 0.05 15.52
C LYS A 101 -4.10 -0.59 14.46
N TYR A 102 -4.56 -0.71 13.21
CA TYR A 102 -3.74 -1.19 12.09
C TYR A 102 -2.97 -0.08 11.38
N THR A 103 -3.13 1.17 11.79
CA THR A 103 -2.37 2.31 11.26
C THR A 103 -1.14 2.65 12.10
N ASP A 104 -1.09 2.19 13.35
CA ASP A 104 0.01 2.43 14.29
C ASP A 104 1.08 1.31 14.17
N PRO A 105 2.31 1.63 13.69
CA PRO A 105 3.39 0.65 13.53
C PRO A 105 3.85 -0.02 14.83
N ASP A 106 3.60 0.60 15.97
CA ASP A 106 4.00 0.09 17.28
C ASP A 106 2.95 -0.86 17.87
N ASN A 107 1.73 -0.89 17.31
CA ASN A 107 0.65 -1.78 17.71
C ASN A 107 0.88 -3.23 17.22
N GLU A 108 0.56 -4.22 18.07
CA GLU A 108 0.68 -5.65 17.73
C GLU A 108 -0.25 -6.07 16.59
N ALA A 109 -1.41 -5.42 16.42
CA ALA A 109 -2.31 -5.67 15.29
C ALA A 109 -1.66 -5.30 13.95
N TYR A 110 -0.97 -4.15 13.89
CA TYR A 110 -0.19 -3.74 12.72
C TYR A 110 0.93 -4.74 12.42
N LYS A 111 1.73 -5.12 13.42
CA LYS A 111 2.83 -6.08 13.26
C LYS A 111 2.33 -7.44 12.75
N GLY A 112 1.20 -7.91 13.30
CA GLY A 112 0.54 -9.13 12.83
C GLY A 112 0.07 -9.04 11.37
N MET A 113 -0.47 -7.89 10.96
CA MET A 113 -0.87 -7.62 9.57
C MET A 113 0.35 -7.62 8.62
N VAL A 114 1.43 -6.95 8.98
CA VAL A 114 2.66 -6.92 8.16
C VAL A 114 3.25 -8.33 8.02
N GLU A 115 3.27 -9.11 9.09
CA GLU A 115 3.76 -10.48 9.05
C GLU A 115 2.88 -11.40 8.19
N TYR A 116 1.56 -11.23 8.22
CA TYR A 116 0.65 -11.92 7.32
C TYR A 116 0.93 -11.57 5.86
N ILE A 117 1.08 -10.29 5.54
CA ILE A 117 1.40 -9.82 4.19
C ILE A 117 2.75 -10.41 3.74
N ARG A 118 3.76 -10.36 4.59
CA ARG A 118 5.08 -10.95 4.32
C ARG A 118 4.98 -12.43 3.92
N LYS A 119 4.25 -13.23 4.71
CA LYS A 119 4.05 -14.65 4.45
C LYS A 119 3.30 -14.90 3.14
N ASN A 120 2.21 -14.17 2.89
CA ASN A 120 1.42 -14.32 1.67
C ASN A 120 2.20 -13.94 0.39
N LEU A 121 3.16 -13.05 0.51
CA LEU A 121 4.01 -12.62 -0.60
C LEU A 121 5.30 -13.46 -0.73
N ASN A 122 5.50 -14.46 0.12
CA ASN A 122 6.70 -15.31 0.17
C ASN A 122 8.00 -14.48 0.30
N LEU A 123 7.98 -13.45 1.14
CA LEU A 123 9.13 -12.58 1.37
C LEU A 123 9.92 -13.03 2.60
N THR A 124 11.25 -12.91 2.58
CA THR A 124 12.11 -13.13 3.74
C THR A 124 11.86 -12.03 4.78
N THR A 125 11.82 -10.77 4.35
CA THR A 125 11.42 -9.64 5.20
C THR A 125 10.57 -8.65 4.44
N LEU A 126 9.69 -7.95 5.16
CA LEU A 126 8.87 -6.85 4.66
C LEU A 126 8.91 -5.71 5.68
N ALA A 127 9.13 -4.50 5.20
CA ALA A 127 8.97 -3.29 6.01
C ALA A 127 8.32 -2.19 5.16
N PHE A 128 7.45 -1.45 5.82
CA PHE A 128 6.79 -0.26 5.29
C PHE A 128 7.41 1.00 5.90
N GLN A 129 7.36 2.11 5.18
CA GLN A 129 7.73 3.41 5.69
C GLN A 129 6.76 3.84 6.81
N ARG A 130 7.25 4.51 7.84
CA ARG A 130 6.40 5.15 8.84
C ARG A 130 5.82 6.45 8.25
N ILE A 131 4.59 6.79 8.66
CA ILE A 131 3.91 7.98 8.12
C ILE A 131 4.66 9.28 8.47
N ASP A 132 5.15 9.38 9.70
CA ASP A 132 5.87 10.57 10.18
C ASP A 132 7.17 10.80 9.39
N ASP A 133 7.93 9.72 9.16
CA ASP A 133 9.16 9.76 8.36
C ASP A 133 8.88 10.11 6.90
N LEU A 134 7.76 9.63 6.35
CA LEU A 134 7.34 9.95 4.99
C LEU A 134 6.99 11.43 4.86
N ILE A 135 6.20 11.98 5.79
CA ILE A 135 5.85 13.40 5.83
C ILE A 135 7.12 14.25 5.95
N HIS A 136 8.01 13.87 6.88
CA HIS A 136 9.30 14.55 7.04
C HIS A 136 10.15 14.52 5.76
N ALA A 137 10.22 13.38 5.08
CA ALA A 137 10.98 13.25 3.84
C ALA A 137 10.41 14.07 2.68
N ILE A 138 9.08 14.26 2.63
CA ILE A 138 8.42 15.12 1.64
C ILE A 138 8.72 16.60 1.92
N GLY A 139 8.86 16.97 3.19
CA GLY A 139 9.20 18.34 3.62
C GLY A 139 8.03 19.34 3.53
N LEU A 140 6.79 18.85 3.47
CA LEU A 140 5.57 19.65 3.54
C LEU A 140 4.86 19.41 4.88
N PRO A 141 4.13 20.42 5.40
CA PRO A 141 3.22 20.24 6.53
C PRO A 141 2.19 19.13 6.28
N GLU A 142 1.78 18.41 7.33
CA GLU A 142 0.84 17.28 7.21
C GLU A 142 -0.51 17.71 6.62
N ASP A 143 -0.99 18.91 6.96
CA ASP A 143 -2.25 19.49 6.46
C ASP A 143 -2.23 19.80 4.95
N GLN A 144 -1.05 19.82 4.32
CA GLN A 144 -0.87 19.96 2.88
C GLN A 144 -0.75 18.62 2.14
N LEU A 145 -0.83 17.50 2.86
CA LEU A 145 -0.67 16.16 2.33
C LEU A 145 -1.94 15.33 2.54
N CYS A 146 -2.36 14.60 1.51
CA CYS A 146 -3.44 13.62 1.68
C CYS A 146 -2.86 12.31 2.23
N THR A 147 -3.15 12.02 3.48
CA THR A 147 -2.71 10.80 4.18
C THR A 147 -3.84 9.78 4.39
N TYR A 148 -5.03 10.04 3.82
CA TYR A 148 -6.25 9.26 4.07
C TYR A 148 -6.08 7.74 3.91
N CYS A 149 -5.41 7.29 2.85
CA CYS A 149 -5.23 5.85 2.60
C CYS A 149 -4.46 5.12 3.71
N TRP A 150 -3.68 5.82 4.50
CA TRP A 150 -2.83 5.29 5.56
C TRP A 150 -3.39 5.54 6.95
N SER A 151 -3.92 6.75 7.21
CA SER A 151 -4.35 7.21 8.53
C SER A 151 -5.86 7.21 8.72
N GLY A 152 -6.65 7.20 7.64
CA GLY A 152 -8.09 7.44 7.68
C GLY A 152 -8.48 8.91 7.93
N LYS A 153 -7.51 9.81 8.16
CA LYS A 153 -7.78 11.22 8.37
C LYS A 153 -8.20 11.87 7.06
N ASP A 154 -9.39 12.42 7.04
CA ASP A 154 -9.92 13.16 5.89
C ASP A 154 -9.94 14.65 6.20
N TYR A 155 -8.90 15.33 5.80
CA TYR A 155 -8.78 16.79 5.99
C TYR A 155 -9.81 17.58 5.16
N ALA A 156 -10.45 16.95 4.17
CA ALA A 156 -11.54 17.57 3.42
C ALA A 156 -12.82 17.69 4.25
N GLU A 157 -13.15 16.68 5.05
CA GLU A 157 -14.33 16.67 5.92
C GLU A 157 -14.11 17.60 7.13
N THR A 158 -12.89 17.71 7.65
CA THR A 158 -12.58 18.65 8.75
C THR A 158 -12.45 20.10 8.28
N GLY A 159 -12.38 20.32 6.97
CA GLY A 159 -12.16 21.63 6.37
C GLY A 159 -10.74 22.19 6.51
N ASP A 160 -9.80 21.37 6.98
CA ASP A 160 -8.41 21.75 7.24
C ASP A 160 -7.47 21.50 6.04
N CYS A 161 -8.02 20.97 4.93
CA CYS A 161 -7.26 20.74 3.70
C CYS A 161 -7.23 21.99 2.81
N TYR A 162 -6.18 22.80 2.92
CA TYR A 162 -6.05 24.05 2.16
C TYR A 162 -5.63 23.90 0.69
N HIS A 163 -5.07 22.78 0.29
CA HIS A 163 -4.44 22.60 -1.02
C HIS A 163 -4.93 21.42 -1.86
N CYS A 164 -5.87 20.60 -1.36
CA CYS A 164 -6.41 19.50 -2.14
C CYS A 164 -7.22 20.03 -3.35
N PRO A 165 -6.96 19.56 -4.58
CA PRO A 165 -7.65 20.02 -5.78
C PRO A 165 -9.04 19.36 -5.98
N CYS A 166 -9.52 18.49 -5.05
CA CYS A 166 -10.81 17.85 -5.18
C CYS A 166 -11.97 18.84 -4.98
N GLU A 167 -13.09 18.58 -5.66
CA GLU A 167 -14.27 19.44 -5.61
C GLU A 167 -14.86 19.59 -4.19
N GLU A 168 -14.78 18.54 -3.37
CA GLU A 168 -15.27 18.55 -1.99
C GLU A 168 -14.45 19.49 -1.11
N CYS A 169 -13.11 19.45 -1.23
CA CYS A 169 -12.23 20.37 -0.52
C CYS A 169 -12.37 21.81 -1.02
N GLN A 170 -12.65 22.00 -2.31
CA GLN A 170 -12.91 23.34 -2.87
C GLN A 170 -14.20 23.93 -2.30
N LYS A 171 -15.28 23.14 -2.26
CA LYS A 171 -16.57 23.55 -1.66
C LYS A 171 -16.45 23.86 -0.16
N ALA A 172 -15.72 23.00 0.59
CA ALA A 172 -15.48 23.24 2.01
C ALA A 172 -14.66 24.52 2.29
N ARG A 173 -13.72 24.88 1.41
CA ARG A 173 -12.97 26.15 1.51
C ARG A 173 -13.83 27.36 1.18
N GLU A 174 -14.73 27.23 0.22
CA GLU A 174 -15.64 28.32 -0.17
C GLU A 174 -16.66 28.61 0.93
N SER A 175 -17.19 27.57 1.60
CA SER A 175 -18.15 27.70 2.71
C SER A 175 -17.54 28.29 4.01
N LYS A 176 -16.24 28.35 4.16
CA LYS A 176 -15.55 28.96 5.33
C LYS A 176 -15.16 30.43 5.12
N LYS A 177 -15.42 31.00 3.94
CA LYS A 177 -15.10 32.40 3.64
C LYS A 177 -16.25 33.37 3.90
N ASP A 178 -17.41 32.88 4.28
CA ASP A 178 -18.59 33.60 4.77
C ASP A 178 -18.63 33.55 6.32
#